data_71bb9497b4228e53abadf413dd158470
#
_entry.id   71bb9497b4228e53abadf413dd158470
#
_cell.length_a   1.000
_cell.length_b   1.000
_cell.length_c   1.000
_cell.angle_alpha   90.00
_cell.angle_beta   90.00
_cell.angle_gamma   90.00
#
_symmetry.space_group_name_H-M   'P 1'
#
loop_
_entity.id
_entity.type
_entity.pdbx_description
1 polymer ?
#
loop_
_entity_poly.entity_id
_entity_poly.type
_entity_poly.pdbx_seq_one_letter_code
_entity_poly.pdbx_strand_id
1 'polypeptide(L)'
;MIDLHHEAAALAAWPTDERLRALQRIIPRARVDDALAQTGRDRTPCRRLPGWFMVWFMIALGLFSRDAYRQIFRGLQVFRPGGIPGRSTRCEARQRLGVAPLRALASQVVALLGRPETPGAFYRGMRTMAVDGFVLKVADTPANERAFGRPGSGRAPGAFPQVRVLARCETGSHVLWKWLSKSLRAAEITMVPFLLRFLQPDMLRWWDRHFLTFATVSAAKPICSHASPPIASSPRSNTCPMARTWPSGIPAPPLGDAIATACWCA
;
A
#
# COMPACT_ATOMS: atom_id res chain seq x y z
N MET A 1 2.54 -15.73 13.54
CA MET A 1 2.98 -14.99 12.34
C MET A 1 2.42 -15.73 11.14
N ILE A 2 1.56 -15.10 10.33
CA ILE A 2 1.02 -15.74 9.11
C ILE A 2 2.18 -15.84 8.14
N ASP A 3 2.49 -17.04 7.67
CA ASP A 3 3.51 -17.25 6.65
C ASP A 3 2.92 -16.87 5.28
N LEU A 4 3.12 -15.60 4.90
CA LEU A 4 2.64 -15.07 3.62
C LEU A 4 3.18 -15.82 2.41
N HIS A 5 4.38 -16.40 2.50
CA HIS A 5 4.92 -17.19 1.40
C HIS A 5 4.15 -18.48 1.22
N HIS A 6 3.78 -19.13 2.32
CA HIS A 6 2.96 -20.34 2.28
C HIS A 6 1.54 -20.06 1.77
N GLU A 7 0.90 -19.02 2.30
CA GLU A 7 -0.44 -18.59 1.85
C GLU A 7 -0.44 -18.16 0.37
N ALA A 8 0.57 -17.39 -0.04
CA ALA A 8 0.69 -16.98 -1.44
C ALA A 8 0.96 -18.16 -2.37
N ALA A 9 1.73 -19.17 -1.95
CA ALA A 9 1.97 -20.39 -2.70
C ALA A 9 0.69 -21.23 -2.82
N ALA A 10 -0.08 -21.35 -1.74
CA ALA A 10 -1.36 -22.05 -1.74
C ALA A 10 -2.36 -21.38 -2.70
N LEU A 11 -2.47 -20.05 -2.65
CA LEU A 11 -3.30 -19.28 -3.59
C LEU A 11 -2.80 -19.37 -5.04
N ALA A 12 -1.49 -19.48 -5.25
CA ALA A 12 -0.91 -19.64 -6.58
C ALA A 12 -1.27 -20.98 -7.23
N ALA A 13 -1.57 -22.01 -6.43
CA ALA A 13 -2.03 -23.29 -6.92
C ALA A 13 -3.48 -23.28 -7.45
N TRP A 14 -4.28 -22.29 -7.07
CA TRP A 14 -5.66 -22.19 -7.54
C TRP A 14 -5.74 -21.79 -9.02
N PRO A 15 -6.72 -22.30 -9.77
CA PRO A 15 -6.99 -21.87 -11.14
C PRO A 15 -7.24 -20.34 -11.20
N THR A 16 -6.79 -19.71 -12.29
CA THR A 16 -6.88 -18.25 -12.45
C THR A 16 -8.32 -17.72 -12.35
N ASP A 17 -9.28 -18.47 -12.87
CA ASP A 17 -10.69 -18.08 -12.81
C ASP A 17 -11.27 -18.15 -11.39
N GLU A 18 -10.87 -19.12 -10.57
CA GLU A 18 -11.29 -19.22 -9.17
C GLU A 18 -10.75 -18.06 -8.35
N ARG A 19 -9.47 -17.71 -8.54
CA ARG A 19 -8.85 -16.54 -7.89
C ARG A 19 -9.57 -15.25 -8.26
N LEU A 20 -9.94 -15.09 -9.53
CA LEU A 20 -10.68 -13.93 -10.01
C LEU A 20 -12.12 -13.90 -9.46
N ARG A 21 -12.79 -15.03 -9.34
CA ARG A 21 -14.12 -15.13 -8.71
C ARG A 21 -14.06 -14.78 -7.22
N ALA A 22 -13.04 -15.22 -6.50
CA ALA A 22 -12.85 -14.85 -5.10
C ALA A 22 -12.70 -13.33 -4.92
N LEU A 23 -11.94 -12.69 -5.83
CA LEU A 23 -11.79 -11.23 -5.83
C LEU A 23 -13.10 -10.47 -6.11
N GLN A 24 -13.99 -11.02 -6.91
CA GLN A 24 -15.31 -10.39 -7.16
C GLN A 24 -16.15 -10.23 -5.89
N ARG A 25 -15.94 -11.07 -4.89
CA ARG A 25 -16.62 -10.93 -3.58
C ARG A 25 -16.14 -9.68 -2.84
N ILE A 26 -14.86 -9.32 -3.02
CA ILE A 26 -14.23 -8.15 -2.38
C ILE A 26 -14.44 -6.90 -3.23
N ILE A 27 -14.37 -7.06 -4.56
CA ILE A 27 -14.51 -5.99 -5.54
C ILE A 27 -15.75 -6.30 -6.40
N PRO A 28 -16.96 -6.04 -5.92
CA PRO A 28 -18.18 -6.30 -6.69
C PRO A 28 -18.23 -5.38 -7.93
N ARG A 29 -18.91 -5.86 -8.97
CA ARG A 29 -19.07 -5.15 -10.24
C ARG A 29 -19.56 -3.71 -10.04
N ALA A 30 -20.50 -3.49 -9.14
CA ALA A 30 -21.04 -2.17 -8.84
C ALA A 30 -19.96 -1.16 -8.47
N ARG A 31 -18.97 -1.54 -7.64
CA ARG A 31 -17.82 -0.67 -7.28
C ARG A 31 -16.97 -0.30 -8.48
N VAL A 32 -16.81 -1.22 -9.43
CA VAL A 32 -16.08 -0.95 -10.67
C VAL A 32 -16.84 0.04 -11.54
N ASP A 33 -18.15 -0.13 -11.68
CA ASP A 33 -19.01 0.75 -12.45
C ASP A 33 -19.07 2.15 -11.82
N ASP A 34 -19.18 2.25 -10.49
CA ASP A 34 -19.12 3.53 -9.76
C ASP A 34 -17.79 4.26 -9.99
N ALA A 35 -16.66 3.55 -9.93
CA ALA A 35 -15.34 4.13 -10.17
C ALA A 35 -15.17 4.64 -11.62
N LEU A 36 -15.77 3.94 -12.59
CA LEU A 36 -15.80 4.37 -13.98
C LEU A 36 -16.67 5.61 -14.15
N ALA A 37 -17.87 5.64 -13.55
CA ALA A 37 -18.79 6.76 -13.61
C ALA A 37 -18.17 8.02 -12.98
N GLN A 38 -17.59 7.91 -11.77
CA GLN A 38 -16.91 9.01 -11.07
C GLN A 38 -15.78 9.63 -11.90
N THR A 39 -15.16 8.86 -12.79
CA THR A 39 -14.03 9.31 -13.61
C THR A 39 -14.42 9.60 -15.06
N GLY A 40 -15.71 9.54 -15.40
CA GLY A 40 -16.23 9.77 -16.75
C GLY A 40 -15.72 8.76 -17.77
N ARG A 41 -15.37 7.54 -17.35
CA ARG A 41 -14.90 6.45 -18.22
C ARG A 41 -15.93 5.38 -18.51
N ASP A 42 -17.14 5.52 -17.99
CA ASP A 42 -18.31 4.68 -18.24
C ASP A 42 -18.90 4.88 -19.65
N ARG A 43 -18.85 6.11 -20.15
CA ARG A 43 -19.48 6.55 -21.40
C ARG A 43 -18.74 6.17 -22.68
N THR A 44 -17.57 5.55 -22.57
CA THR A 44 -16.81 5.18 -23.76
C THR A 44 -17.34 3.86 -24.35
N PRO A 45 -18.14 3.87 -25.41
CA PRO A 45 -18.71 2.65 -25.97
C PRO A 45 -17.62 1.85 -26.67
N CYS A 46 -17.10 0.85 -26.00
CA CYS A 46 -16.21 -0.11 -26.62
C CYS A 46 -16.75 -1.53 -26.44
N ARG A 47 -17.41 -2.04 -27.48
CA ARG A 47 -18.01 -3.38 -27.45
C ARG A 47 -16.99 -4.49 -27.23
N ARG A 48 -15.76 -4.33 -27.75
CA ARG A 48 -14.71 -5.37 -27.64
C ARG A 48 -14.04 -5.41 -26.27
N LEU A 49 -13.67 -4.23 -25.72
CA LEU A 49 -12.96 -4.11 -24.42
C LEU A 49 -13.62 -2.99 -23.60
N PRO A 50 -14.76 -3.24 -22.96
CA PRO A 50 -15.43 -2.26 -22.13
C PRO A 50 -14.59 -1.88 -20.90
N GLY A 51 -14.78 -0.67 -20.38
CA GLY A 51 -14.01 -0.12 -19.27
C GLY A 51 -13.95 -1.04 -18.05
N TRP A 52 -15.07 -1.59 -17.65
CA TRP A 52 -15.14 -2.52 -16.51
C TRP A 52 -14.27 -3.78 -16.69
N PHE A 53 -14.25 -4.34 -17.91
CA PHE A 53 -13.42 -5.49 -18.20
C PHE A 53 -11.94 -5.12 -18.17
N MET A 54 -11.61 -3.91 -18.64
CA MET A 54 -10.24 -3.40 -18.59
C MET A 54 -9.76 -3.12 -17.16
N VAL A 55 -10.64 -2.69 -16.25
CA VAL A 55 -10.31 -2.58 -14.81
C VAL A 55 -9.92 -3.96 -14.26
N TRP A 56 -10.73 -4.98 -14.52
CA TRP A 56 -10.41 -6.36 -14.12
C TRP A 56 -9.12 -6.88 -14.75
N PHE A 57 -8.90 -6.56 -16.02
CA PHE A 57 -7.66 -6.94 -16.70
C PHE A 57 -6.43 -6.28 -16.04
N MET A 58 -6.52 -5.03 -15.63
CA MET A 58 -5.43 -4.33 -14.93
C MET A 58 -5.17 -4.92 -13.54
N ILE A 59 -6.21 -5.27 -12.79
CA ILE A 59 -6.08 -5.95 -11.50
C ILE A 59 -5.41 -7.30 -11.69
N ALA A 60 -5.88 -8.09 -12.66
CA ALA A 60 -5.33 -9.41 -12.96
C ALA A 60 -3.85 -9.34 -13.39
N LEU A 61 -3.44 -8.32 -14.16
CA LEU A 61 -2.03 -8.10 -14.51
C LEU A 61 -1.14 -7.87 -13.28
N GLY A 62 -1.66 -7.20 -12.26
CA GLY A 62 -0.94 -7.02 -10.98
C GLY A 62 -0.82 -8.32 -10.19
N LEU A 63 -1.89 -9.10 -10.13
CA LEU A 63 -1.95 -10.34 -9.35
C LEU A 63 -1.18 -11.50 -10.00
N PHE A 64 -1.24 -11.59 -11.32
CA PHE A 64 -0.61 -12.65 -12.10
C PHE A 64 0.60 -12.14 -12.87
N SER A 65 1.49 -11.45 -12.18
CA SER A 65 2.64 -10.78 -12.79
C SER A 65 3.64 -11.73 -13.50
N ARG A 66 3.59 -13.02 -13.19
CA ARG A 66 4.42 -14.05 -13.82
C ARG A 66 3.75 -14.70 -15.03
N ASP A 67 2.45 -14.47 -15.24
CA ASP A 67 1.68 -15.10 -16.31
C ASP A 67 1.75 -14.26 -17.59
N ALA A 68 1.74 -14.95 -18.74
CA ALA A 68 1.64 -14.26 -20.02
C ALA A 68 0.30 -13.54 -20.17
N TYR A 69 0.28 -12.38 -20.81
CA TYR A 69 -0.94 -11.58 -21.03
C TYR A 69 -2.09 -12.39 -21.66
N ARG A 70 -1.77 -13.31 -22.56
CA ARG A 70 -2.78 -14.18 -23.19
C ARG A 70 -3.42 -15.14 -22.17
N GLN A 71 -2.65 -15.65 -21.23
CA GLN A 71 -3.13 -16.56 -20.19
C GLN A 71 -4.04 -15.82 -19.21
N ILE A 72 -3.61 -14.65 -18.75
CA ILE A 72 -4.45 -13.76 -17.92
C ILE A 72 -5.76 -13.45 -18.63
N PHE A 73 -5.68 -13.11 -19.92
CA PHE A 73 -6.87 -12.80 -20.70
C PHE A 73 -7.82 -13.98 -20.85
N ARG A 74 -7.28 -15.20 -21.01
CA ARG A 74 -8.09 -16.44 -21.00
C ARG A 74 -8.81 -16.65 -19.66
N GLY A 75 -8.14 -16.45 -18.54
CA GLY A 75 -8.75 -16.51 -17.21
C GLY A 75 -9.91 -15.52 -17.03
N LEU A 76 -9.81 -14.34 -17.65
CA LEU A 76 -10.88 -13.32 -17.62
C LEU A 76 -12.06 -13.63 -18.55
N GLN A 77 -11.95 -14.60 -19.46
CA GLN A 77 -13.06 -14.99 -20.33
C GLN A 77 -14.24 -15.57 -19.55
N VAL A 78 -14.03 -16.02 -18.32
CA VAL A 78 -15.11 -16.41 -17.39
C VAL A 78 -16.10 -15.26 -17.14
N PHE A 79 -15.61 -14.00 -17.17
CA PHE A 79 -16.45 -12.82 -16.99
C PHE A 79 -17.06 -12.32 -18.30
N ARG A 80 -16.40 -12.60 -19.40
CA ARG A 80 -16.83 -12.20 -20.74
C ARG A 80 -16.26 -13.14 -21.79
N PRO A 81 -17.05 -14.07 -22.29
CA PRO A 81 -16.65 -14.93 -23.42
C PRO A 81 -16.27 -14.09 -24.65
N GLY A 82 -15.29 -14.53 -25.41
CA GLY A 82 -14.86 -13.87 -26.65
C GLY A 82 -13.42 -14.18 -27.04
N GLY A 83 -13.04 -13.80 -28.24
CA GLY A 83 -11.68 -13.95 -28.72
C GLY A 83 -10.68 -13.05 -28.00
N ILE A 84 -9.42 -13.43 -27.97
CA ILE A 84 -8.34 -12.62 -27.39
C ILE A 84 -7.96 -11.50 -28.37
N PRO A 85 -8.15 -10.23 -28.02
CA PRO A 85 -7.79 -9.13 -28.90
C PRO A 85 -6.29 -9.04 -29.16
N GLY A 86 -5.92 -8.43 -30.27
CA GLY A 86 -4.53 -8.15 -30.60
C GLY A 86 -3.81 -7.27 -29.57
N ARG A 87 -2.47 -7.23 -29.66
CA ARG A 87 -1.64 -6.45 -28.74
C ARG A 87 -1.96 -4.94 -28.79
N SER A 88 -2.10 -4.37 -29.99
CA SER A 88 -2.44 -2.95 -30.20
C SER A 88 -3.78 -2.59 -29.54
N THR A 89 -4.82 -3.36 -29.80
CA THR A 89 -6.17 -3.15 -29.22
C THR A 89 -6.15 -3.15 -27.70
N ARG A 90 -5.37 -4.04 -27.07
CA ARG A 90 -5.22 -4.07 -25.62
C ARG A 90 -4.45 -2.85 -25.10
N CYS A 91 -3.41 -2.42 -25.81
CA CYS A 91 -2.63 -1.24 -25.45
C CYS A 91 -3.48 0.03 -25.51
N GLU A 92 -4.21 0.23 -26.59
CA GLU A 92 -5.14 1.35 -26.77
C GLU A 92 -6.25 1.35 -25.70
N ALA A 93 -6.81 0.17 -25.38
CA ALA A 93 -7.83 0.05 -24.35
C ALA A 93 -7.28 0.42 -22.95
N ARG A 94 -6.03 0.08 -22.62
CA ARG A 94 -5.36 0.51 -21.38
C ARG A 94 -5.15 2.02 -21.33
N GLN A 95 -4.67 2.61 -22.45
CA GLN A 95 -4.48 4.07 -22.53
C GLN A 95 -5.82 4.81 -22.39
N ARG A 96 -6.86 4.30 -23.03
CA ARG A 96 -8.20 4.86 -22.94
C ARG A 96 -8.80 4.77 -21.53
N LEU A 97 -8.56 3.67 -20.81
CA LEU A 97 -8.98 3.53 -19.41
C LEU A 97 -8.29 4.58 -18.53
N GLY A 98 -6.99 4.71 -18.68
CA GLY A 98 -6.18 5.58 -17.84
C GLY A 98 -6.05 5.05 -16.39
N VAL A 99 -5.50 5.88 -15.51
CA VAL A 99 -5.22 5.51 -14.10
C VAL A 99 -6.35 5.94 -13.15
N ALA A 100 -7.17 6.91 -13.54
CA ALA A 100 -8.17 7.51 -12.67
C ALA A 100 -9.20 6.49 -12.12
N PRO A 101 -9.79 5.60 -12.92
CA PRO A 101 -10.74 4.60 -12.41
C PRO A 101 -10.11 3.63 -11.40
N LEU A 102 -8.84 3.25 -11.61
CA LEU A 102 -8.13 2.36 -10.69
C LEU A 102 -7.87 3.05 -9.34
N ARG A 103 -7.54 4.34 -9.35
CA ARG A 103 -7.39 5.13 -8.11
C ARG A 103 -8.72 5.29 -7.38
N ALA A 104 -9.79 5.61 -8.10
CA ALA A 104 -11.12 5.72 -7.52
C ALA A 104 -11.56 4.39 -6.90
N LEU A 105 -11.39 3.28 -7.61
CA LEU A 105 -11.70 1.95 -7.10
C LEU A 105 -10.86 1.59 -5.87
N ALA A 106 -9.55 1.84 -5.91
CA ALA A 106 -8.67 1.58 -4.77
C ALA A 106 -9.10 2.38 -3.53
N SER A 107 -9.52 3.63 -3.68
CA SER A 107 -10.01 4.44 -2.56
C SER A 107 -11.30 3.92 -1.93
N GLN A 108 -12.12 3.19 -2.70
CA GLN A 108 -13.37 2.58 -2.24
C GLN A 108 -13.19 1.20 -1.61
N VAL A 109 -12.19 0.44 -2.07
CA VAL A 109 -12.03 -0.98 -1.74
C VAL A 109 -10.94 -1.21 -0.70
N VAL A 110 -9.85 -0.44 -0.77
CA VAL A 110 -8.72 -0.63 0.15
C VAL A 110 -9.06 -0.07 1.53
N ALA A 111 -9.30 -0.96 2.46
CA ALA A 111 -9.63 -0.66 3.85
C ALA A 111 -8.70 -1.43 4.80
N LEU A 112 -8.64 -0.99 6.05
CA LEU A 112 -7.97 -1.72 7.12
C LEU A 112 -8.78 -2.98 7.45
N LEU A 113 -8.15 -4.13 7.39
CA LEU A 113 -8.79 -5.45 7.54
C LEU A 113 -8.48 -6.12 8.87
N GLY A 114 -7.42 -5.70 9.55
CA GLY A 114 -7.02 -6.27 10.82
C GLY A 114 -8.10 -6.07 11.89
N ARG A 115 -8.37 -7.13 12.64
CA ARG A 115 -9.24 -7.12 13.82
C ARG A 115 -8.37 -7.31 15.07
N PRO A 116 -8.88 -7.04 16.29
CA PRO A 116 -8.11 -7.26 17.51
C PRO A 116 -7.51 -8.67 17.62
N GLU A 117 -8.22 -9.67 17.08
CA GLU A 117 -7.81 -11.08 17.07
C GLU A 117 -6.80 -11.41 15.96
N THR A 118 -6.61 -10.50 14.97
CA THR A 118 -5.67 -10.73 13.88
C THR A 118 -4.23 -10.64 14.42
N PRO A 119 -3.42 -11.71 14.30
CA PRO A 119 -2.06 -11.69 14.80
C PRO A 119 -1.22 -10.55 14.22
N GLY A 120 -0.59 -9.76 15.08
CA GLY A 120 0.27 -8.65 14.68
C GLY A 120 -0.46 -7.39 14.18
N ALA A 121 -1.81 -7.35 14.20
CA ALA A 121 -2.57 -6.17 13.79
C ALA A 121 -2.71 -5.13 14.90
N PHE A 122 -2.60 -5.53 16.17
CA PHE A 122 -2.74 -4.63 17.31
C PHE A 122 -1.66 -4.89 18.35
N TYR A 123 -1.25 -3.82 18.99
CA TYR A 123 -0.38 -3.84 20.18
C TYR A 123 -0.95 -2.92 21.24
N ARG A 124 -1.27 -3.47 22.42
CA ARG A 124 -1.89 -2.72 23.54
C ARG A 124 -3.11 -1.89 23.13
N GLY A 125 -3.97 -2.47 22.29
CA GLY A 125 -5.18 -1.81 21.79
C GLY A 125 -4.97 -0.84 20.64
N MET A 126 -3.73 -0.55 20.25
CA MET A 126 -3.40 0.31 19.11
C MET A 126 -3.17 -0.53 17.86
N ARG A 127 -3.73 -0.10 16.75
CA ARG A 127 -3.51 -0.70 15.42
C ARG A 127 -2.07 -0.47 14.95
N THR A 128 -1.37 -1.53 14.58
CA THR A 128 0.03 -1.46 14.17
C THR A 128 0.15 -1.22 12.66
N MET A 129 0.87 -0.16 12.31
CA MET A 129 1.05 0.32 10.94
C MET A 129 2.54 0.46 10.63
N ALA A 130 3.02 -0.19 9.58
CA ALA A 130 4.37 -0.02 9.08
C ALA A 130 4.41 1.02 7.94
N VAL A 131 5.49 1.76 7.85
CA VAL A 131 5.79 2.67 6.74
C VAL A 131 7.13 2.26 6.16
N ASP A 132 7.15 2.02 4.85
CA ASP A 132 8.38 1.65 4.16
C ASP A 132 8.38 2.18 2.72
N GLY A 133 9.58 2.35 2.17
CA GLY A 133 9.82 2.78 0.81
C GLY A 133 10.38 1.67 -0.05
N PHE A 134 9.92 1.60 -1.29
CA PHE A 134 10.47 0.68 -2.27
C PHE A 134 10.49 1.29 -3.67
N VAL A 135 11.25 0.67 -4.56
CA VAL A 135 11.43 1.14 -5.93
C VAL A 135 10.96 0.07 -6.90
N LEU A 136 10.15 0.47 -7.87
CA LEU A 136 9.66 -0.39 -8.95
C LEU A 136 10.27 0.02 -10.29
N LYS A 137 10.76 -0.96 -11.04
CA LYS A 137 11.14 -0.75 -12.45
C LYS A 137 9.88 -0.58 -13.27
N VAL A 138 9.88 0.38 -14.18
CA VAL A 138 8.78 0.62 -15.11
C VAL A 138 9.26 0.42 -16.55
N ALA A 139 8.30 0.26 -17.48
CA ALA A 139 8.62 0.04 -18.89
C ALA A 139 9.57 1.11 -19.44
N ASP A 140 10.51 0.69 -20.25
CA ASP A 140 11.46 1.58 -20.90
C ASP A 140 10.76 2.36 -22.02
N THR A 141 10.27 3.53 -21.66
CA THR A 141 9.64 4.48 -22.60
C THR A 141 10.12 5.90 -22.29
N PRO A 142 10.21 6.77 -23.30
CA PRO A 142 10.58 8.17 -23.08
C PRO A 142 9.64 8.90 -22.10
N ALA A 143 8.36 8.54 -22.08
CA ALA A 143 7.39 9.10 -21.14
C ALA A 143 7.69 8.70 -19.69
N ASN A 144 7.99 7.43 -19.43
CA ASN A 144 8.35 6.95 -18.08
C ASN A 144 9.69 7.52 -17.64
N GLU A 145 10.65 7.64 -18.53
CA GLU A 145 11.94 8.24 -18.20
C GLU A 145 11.81 9.71 -17.79
N ARG A 146 11.03 10.49 -18.52
CA ARG A 146 10.74 11.89 -18.15
C ARG A 146 10.01 12.00 -16.82
N ALA A 147 9.03 11.12 -16.57
CA ALA A 147 8.21 11.17 -15.37
C ALA A 147 8.95 10.70 -14.11
N PHE A 148 9.73 9.64 -14.21
CA PHE A 148 10.28 8.96 -13.05
C PHE A 148 11.80 9.04 -12.94
N GLY A 149 12.50 9.17 -14.06
CA GLY A 149 13.95 9.14 -14.12
C GLY A 149 14.54 7.74 -14.07
N ARG A 150 15.84 7.64 -14.34
CA ARG A 150 16.63 6.40 -14.22
C ARG A 150 17.60 6.52 -13.06
N PRO A 151 17.96 5.42 -12.39
CA PRO A 151 19.07 5.42 -11.46
C PRO A 151 20.35 5.76 -12.25
N GLY A 152 21.22 6.59 -11.69
CA GLY A 152 22.50 6.95 -12.29
C GLY A 152 23.63 6.68 -11.30
N SER A 153 24.66 5.99 -11.73
CA SER A 153 25.98 6.05 -11.12
C SER A 153 26.86 6.75 -12.13
N GLY A 154 27.35 7.95 -11.87
CA GLY A 154 28.21 8.82 -12.68
C GLY A 154 28.79 8.39 -14.05
N ARG A 155 28.74 7.11 -14.40
CA ARG A 155 29.30 6.54 -15.64
C ARG A 155 28.24 6.16 -16.69
N ALA A 156 27.03 5.74 -16.26
CA ALA A 156 25.94 5.41 -17.20
C ALA A 156 24.57 5.44 -16.49
N PRO A 157 23.49 5.83 -17.21
CA PRO A 157 22.14 5.71 -16.70
C PRO A 157 21.74 4.22 -16.57
N GLY A 158 20.97 3.88 -15.55
CA GLY A 158 20.44 2.53 -15.37
C GLY A 158 19.52 2.10 -16.52
N ALA A 159 19.42 0.79 -16.74
CA ALA A 159 18.73 0.21 -17.89
C ALA A 159 17.23 0.57 -17.97
N PHE A 160 16.56 0.82 -16.84
CA PHE A 160 15.12 1.07 -16.78
C PHE A 160 14.78 2.27 -15.92
N PRO A 161 13.77 3.07 -16.31
CA PRO A 161 13.19 4.08 -15.44
C PRO A 161 12.60 3.41 -14.19
N GLN A 162 12.61 4.14 -13.06
CA GLN A 162 12.17 3.61 -11.78
C GLN A 162 11.26 4.62 -11.06
N VAL A 163 10.18 4.10 -10.49
CA VAL A 163 9.27 4.86 -9.63
C VAL A 163 9.53 4.52 -8.17
N ARG A 164 9.67 5.55 -7.34
CA ARG A 164 9.74 5.40 -5.90
C ARG A 164 8.35 5.40 -5.31
N VAL A 165 8.07 4.43 -4.46
CA VAL A 165 6.81 4.31 -3.74
C VAL A 165 7.09 4.34 -2.26
N LEU A 166 6.38 5.17 -1.53
CA LEU A 166 6.31 5.14 -0.06
C LEU A 166 4.93 4.69 0.32
N ALA A 167 4.82 3.64 1.12
CA ALA A 167 3.56 3.02 1.48
C ALA A 167 3.40 2.88 2.99
N ARG A 168 2.14 2.91 3.43
CA ARG A 168 1.72 2.52 4.77
C ARG A 168 0.95 1.22 4.69
N CYS A 169 1.40 0.26 5.46
CA CYS A 169 0.88 -1.10 5.53
C CYS A 169 0.33 -1.38 6.94
N GLU A 170 -0.81 -2.03 7.02
CA GLU A 170 -1.28 -2.65 8.26
C GLU A 170 -0.50 -3.94 8.50
N THR A 171 0.21 -4.06 9.63
CA THR A 171 1.18 -5.15 9.82
C THR A 171 0.54 -6.53 9.93
N GLY A 172 -0.64 -6.65 10.51
CA GLY A 172 -1.30 -7.95 10.70
C GLY A 172 -1.96 -8.49 9.43
N SER A 173 -2.61 -7.63 8.65
CA SER A 173 -3.28 -8.02 7.39
C SER A 173 -2.42 -7.85 6.17
N HIS A 174 -1.28 -7.16 6.29
CA HIS A 174 -0.39 -6.76 5.20
C HIS A 174 -1.04 -5.91 4.09
N VAL A 175 -2.15 -5.27 4.39
CA VAL A 175 -2.83 -4.37 3.45
C VAL A 175 -2.01 -3.09 3.28
N LEU A 176 -1.61 -2.79 2.05
CA LEU A 176 -1.08 -1.48 1.67
C LEU A 176 -2.25 -0.48 1.65
N TRP A 177 -2.45 0.22 2.77
CA TRP A 177 -3.63 1.08 2.95
C TRP A 177 -3.52 2.43 2.26
N LYS A 178 -2.35 3.08 2.37
CA LYS A 178 -2.07 4.35 1.71
C LYS A 178 -0.69 4.33 1.10
N TRP A 179 -0.55 4.92 -0.07
CA TRP A 179 0.74 5.02 -0.76
C TRP A 179 0.85 6.30 -1.57
N LEU A 180 2.08 6.70 -1.81
CA LEU A 180 2.45 7.79 -2.70
C LEU A 180 3.55 7.31 -3.63
N SER A 181 3.43 7.60 -4.92
CA SER A 181 4.45 7.32 -5.91
C SER A 181 5.03 8.63 -6.45
N LYS A 182 6.36 8.70 -6.53
CA LYS A 182 7.09 9.85 -7.09
C LYS A 182 8.25 9.38 -7.98
N SER A 183 8.87 10.34 -8.65
CA SER A 183 10.13 10.12 -9.35
C SER A 183 11.17 9.51 -8.40
N LEU A 184 12.06 8.66 -8.94
CA LEU A 184 13.21 8.12 -8.22
C LEU A 184 14.08 9.21 -7.56
N ARG A 185 14.11 10.42 -8.15
CA ARG A 185 14.87 11.56 -7.64
C ARG A 185 14.30 12.16 -6.34
N ALA A 186 13.02 11.87 -6.02
CA ALA A 186 12.43 12.35 -4.79
C ALA A 186 12.99 11.55 -3.59
N ALA A 187 13.46 12.24 -2.57
CA ALA A 187 13.86 11.60 -1.33
C ALA A 187 12.62 11.06 -0.59
N GLU A 188 12.70 9.88 0.01
CA GLU A 188 11.60 9.26 0.74
C GLU A 188 11.07 10.13 1.86
N ILE A 189 11.96 10.80 2.57
CA ILE A 189 11.61 11.69 3.66
C ILE A 189 10.67 12.82 3.22
N THR A 190 10.77 13.30 1.97
CA THR A 190 9.87 14.35 1.43
C THR A 190 8.47 13.82 1.11
N MET A 191 8.29 12.49 1.13
CA MET A 191 7.01 11.83 0.86
C MET A 191 6.24 11.54 2.16
N VAL A 192 6.93 11.48 3.30
CA VAL A 192 6.35 11.16 4.62
C VAL A 192 5.20 12.07 5.01
N PRO A 193 5.24 13.41 4.84
CA PRO A 193 4.15 14.29 5.23
C PRO A 193 2.81 13.93 4.58
N PHE A 194 2.82 13.33 3.40
CA PHE A 194 1.60 12.84 2.77
C PHE A 194 0.96 11.70 3.59
N LEU A 195 1.75 10.74 4.07
CA LEU A 195 1.24 9.62 4.84
C LEU A 195 0.83 10.02 6.26
N LEU A 196 1.44 11.07 6.82
CA LEU A 196 1.09 11.56 8.15
C LEU A 196 -0.34 12.12 8.24
N ARG A 197 -0.90 12.59 7.11
CA ARG A 197 -2.30 13.08 7.04
C ARG A 197 -3.34 12.01 7.38
N PHE A 198 -2.98 10.75 7.24
CA PHE A 198 -3.87 9.61 7.48
C PHE A 198 -3.63 8.93 8.83
N LEU A 199 -2.90 9.61 9.72
CA LEU A 199 -2.71 9.12 11.08
C LEU A 199 -3.99 9.27 11.88
N GLN A 200 -4.32 8.20 12.58
CA GLN A 200 -5.39 8.17 13.58
C GLN A 200 -4.78 7.99 14.99
N PRO A 201 -5.43 8.48 16.04
CA PRO A 201 -4.90 8.42 17.41
C PRO A 201 -4.67 7.00 17.94
N ASP A 202 -5.38 6.02 17.37
CA ASP A 202 -5.30 4.61 17.71
C ASP A 202 -4.26 3.81 16.90
N MET A 203 -3.39 4.50 16.13
CA MET A 203 -2.40 3.86 15.29
C MET A 203 -0.99 3.94 15.89
N LEU A 204 -0.40 2.78 16.15
CA LEU A 204 1.02 2.62 16.47
C LEU A 204 1.82 2.47 15.18
N ARG A 205 2.93 3.20 15.05
CA ARG A 205 3.73 3.25 13.83
C ARG A 205 5.04 2.52 13.97
N TRP A 206 5.38 1.78 12.91
CA TRP A 206 6.69 1.18 12.69
C TRP A 206 7.31 1.80 11.46
N TRP A 207 8.51 2.34 11.58
CA TRP A 207 9.27 2.86 10.45
C TRP A 207 10.76 2.68 10.67
N ASP A 208 11.52 2.67 9.57
CA ASP A 208 12.96 2.65 9.62
C ASP A 208 13.48 3.96 10.25
N ARG A 209 14.65 3.87 10.88
CA ARG A 209 15.38 5.01 11.46
C ARG A 209 15.61 6.15 10.45
N HIS A 210 15.67 5.87 9.16
CA HIS A 210 15.81 6.89 8.13
C HIS A 210 14.64 7.89 8.09
N PHE A 211 13.48 7.52 8.58
CA PHE A 211 12.31 8.39 8.69
C PHE A 211 12.28 9.20 9.99
N LEU A 212 13.20 8.95 10.92
CA LEU A 212 13.28 9.62 12.22
C LEU A 212 14.00 10.97 12.08
N THR A 213 13.27 11.97 11.64
CA THR A 213 13.73 13.36 11.68
C THR A 213 12.89 14.16 12.68
N PHE A 214 13.45 15.26 13.19
CA PHE A 214 12.71 16.17 14.07
C PHE A 214 11.37 16.58 13.44
N ALA A 215 11.37 16.91 12.14
CA ALA A 215 10.16 17.29 11.40
C ALA A 215 9.11 16.19 11.37
N THR A 216 9.51 14.91 11.18
CA THR A 216 8.56 13.79 11.15
C THR A 216 8.05 13.43 12.53
N VAL A 217 8.89 13.55 13.56
CA VAL A 217 8.50 13.32 14.95
C VAL A 217 7.57 14.44 15.45
N SER A 218 7.88 15.69 15.16
CA SER A 218 7.06 16.84 15.56
C SER A 218 5.72 16.94 14.83
N ALA A 219 5.69 16.57 13.54
CA ALA A 219 4.46 16.53 12.75
C ALA A 219 3.54 15.35 13.14
N ALA A 220 4.10 14.35 13.76
CA ALA A 220 3.37 13.29 14.39
C ALA A 220 2.91 13.78 15.76
N LYS A 221 1.75 14.44 15.83
CA LYS A 221 1.16 14.87 17.12
C LYS A 221 1.26 13.73 18.12
N PRO A 222 1.74 13.98 19.35
CA PRO A 222 1.88 12.93 20.35
C PRO A 222 0.49 12.32 20.63
N ILE A 223 0.38 11.02 20.48
CA ILE A 223 -0.84 10.25 20.75
C ILE A 223 -1.04 10.09 22.28
N CYS A 224 -0.20 10.72 23.09
CA CYS A 224 -0.26 10.71 24.55
C CYS A 224 -1.22 11.75 25.13
N SER A 225 -2.41 11.91 24.56
CA SER A 225 -3.49 12.62 25.24
C SER A 225 -4.77 11.81 25.06
N HIS A 226 -4.97 10.84 25.93
CA HIS A 226 -6.25 10.42 26.49
C HIS A 226 -6.29 8.91 26.69
N ALA A 227 -6.37 8.61 27.87
CA ALA A 227 -7.34 7.91 28.69
C ALA A 227 -6.63 7.35 29.91
N SER A 228 -6.31 8.19 30.82
CA SER A 228 -6.38 7.76 32.21
C SER A 228 -7.74 8.20 32.72
N PRO A 229 -8.57 7.27 33.23
CA PRO A 229 -9.68 7.69 34.08
C PRO A 229 -9.11 8.51 35.21
N PRO A 230 -9.85 9.43 35.82
CA PRO A 230 -9.34 10.27 36.90
C PRO A 230 -8.98 9.39 38.08
N ILE A 231 -7.69 9.09 38.25
CA ILE A 231 -7.15 8.60 39.48
C ILE A 231 -6.98 9.82 40.37
N ALA A 232 -7.69 9.78 41.48
CA ALA A 232 -7.64 10.77 42.54
C ALA A 232 -6.21 11.24 42.81
N SER A 233 -6.08 12.54 42.85
CA SER A 233 -5.01 13.37 43.38
C SER A 233 -3.83 12.68 44.06
N SER A 234 -2.68 12.68 43.36
CA SER A 234 -1.36 12.70 43.96
C SER A 234 -0.44 13.56 43.08
N PRO A 235 0.38 14.46 43.66
CA PRO A 235 1.05 15.48 42.88
C PRO A 235 2.38 15.00 42.32
N ARG A 236 2.60 15.40 41.07
CA ARG A 236 3.89 15.62 40.40
C ARG A 236 4.83 14.46 40.16
N SER A 237 4.81 13.94 38.95
CA SER A 237 6.03 13.73 38.16
C SER A 237 5.66 13.70 36.69
N ASN A 238 6.23 14.62 35.89
CA ASN A 238 6.14 14.70 34.44
C ASN A 238 6.96 13.61 33.76
N THR A 239 6.75 12.36 34.13
CA THR A 239 7.40 11.21 33.50
C THR A 239 6.32 10.30 32.92
N CYS A 240 6.38 10.08 31.62
CA CYS A 240 5.56 9.13 30.91
C CYS A 240 5.57 7.77 31.64
N PRO A 241 4.43 7.18 32.02
CA PRO A 241 4.37 5.93 32.79
C PRO A 241 5.05 4.74 32.10
N MET A 242 5.30 4.82 30.80
CA MET A 242 5.95 3.76 30.03
C MET A 242 7.48 3.71 30.17
N ALA A 243 8.13 4.73 30.75
CA ALA A 243 9.58 4.74 30.92
C ALA A 243 10.09 3.83 32.03
N ARG A 244 9.23 3.18 32.82
CA ARG A 244 9.64 2.48 34.04
C ARG A 244 9.46 0.96 34.11
N THR A 245 9.01 0.30 33.05
CA THR A 245 8.88 -1.16 33.12
C THR A 245 9.43 -1.86 31.89
N TRP A 246 10.75 -1.87 31.79
CA TRP A 246 11.41 -3.00 31.14
C TRP A 246 11.35 -4.19 32.06
N PRO A 247 11.08 -5.41 31.58
CA PRO A 247 11.24 -6.61 32.40
C PRO A 247 12.67 -6.65 32.93
N SER A 248 12.83 -6.83 34.21
CA SER A 248 14.11 -6.95 34.88
C SER A 248 14.94 -8.05 34.19
N GLY A 249 16.04 -7.69 33.57
CA GLY A 249 16.97 -8.61 32.90
C GLY A 249 17.41 -8.26 31.48
N ILE A 250 16.81 -7.25 30.85
CA ILE A 250 17.27 -6.79 29.54
C ILE A 250 18.12 -5.51 29.75
N PRO A 251 19.39 -5.48 29.34
CA PRO A 251 20.22 -4.28 29.44
C PRO A 251 19.60 -3.15 28.59
N ALA A 252 19.66 -1.92 29.11
CA ALA A 252 19.20 -0.75 28.38
C ALA A 252 19.96 -0.64 27.04
N PRO A 253 19.27 -0.40 25.92
CA PRO A 253 19.94 -0.24 24.64
C PRO A 253 20.87 0.98 24.64
N PRO A 254 21.97 0.96 23.88
CA PRO A 254 22.88 2.10 23.78
C PRO A 254 22.16 3.36 23.22
N LEU A 255 22.70 4.53 23.51
CA LEU A 255 22.06 5.84 23.23
C LEU A 255 21.49 6.01 21.81
N GLY A 256 22.02 5.27 20.81
CA GLY A 256 21.50 5.24 19.44
C GLY A 256 20.10 4.65 19.31
N ASP A 257 19.72 3.75 20.21
CA ASP A 257 18.42 3.08 20.21
C ASP A 257 17.38 3.82 21.08
N ALA A 258 17.81 4.78 21.90
CA ALA A 258 16.91 5.64 22.70
C ALA A 258 16.01 6.52 21.79
N ILE A 259 16.48 6.88 20.60
CA ILE A 259 15.69 7.62 19.61
C ILE A 259 14.59 6.73 19.02
N ALA A 260 14.87 5.45 18.82
CA ALA A 260 13.84 4.49 18.41
C ALA A 260 12.76 4.33 19.50
N THR A 261 13.18 4.32 20.77
CA THR A 261 12.28 4.22 21.93
C THR A 261 11.42 5.48 22.09
N ALA A 262 11.94 6.67 21.79
CA ALA A 262 11.17 7.92 21.82
C ALA A 262 10.07 7.96 20.72
N CYS A 263 10.24 7.24 19.62
CA CYS A 263 9.20 7.07 18.61
C CYS A 263 8.12 6.05 18.99
N TRP A 264 8.34 5.25 20.00
CA TRP A 264 7.32 4.36 20.57
C TRP A 264 6.32 5.11 21.44
N CYS A 265 6.70 6.29 21.92
CA CYS A 265 5.86 7.15 22.76
C CYS A 265 5.31 8.38 22.03
N ALA A 266 5.63 8.57 20.75
CA ALA A 266 5.11 9.63 19.89
C ALA A 266 4.19 9.05 18.75
#